data_a396746200c1aae68f95d54b89fb868c
#
_entry.id   a396746200c1aae68f95d54b89fb868c
#
_cell.length_a   1.000
_cell.length_b   1.000
_cell.length_c   1.000
_cell.angle_alpha   90.00
_cell.angle_beta   90.00
_cell.angle_gamma   90.00
#
_symmetry.space_group_name_H-M   'P 1'
#
loop_
_entity.id
_entity.type
_entity.pdbx_description
1 polymer ?
#
loop_
_entity_poly.entity_id
_entity_poly.type
_entity_poly.pdbx_seq_one_letter_code
_entity_poly.pdbx_strand_id
1 'polypeptide(L)'
;MALNLSPEQGVKLTKKDRVHVAKKIKQGWKATCLIPDYGFDENGDIQVMSDRNRRTVKIVKIKDDGIYIEKALKSKNLRILWGKISLVSPTKEIKDGLKIDMYDGKYVVFSIYNSYKIQQITQYIFNYINDKRTNNEAMYS
;
A
#
# COMPACT_ATOMS: atom_id res chain seq x y z
N MET A 1 -8.13 -10.98 9.26
CA MET A 1 -8.73 -11.91 8.27
C MET A 1 -7.77 -12.12 7.13
N ALA A 2 -7.56 -13.35 6.73
CA ALA A 2 -6.67 -13.64 5.63
C ALA A 2 -7.24 -13.10 4.31
N LEU A 3 -6.38 -12.64 3.43
CA LEU A 3 -6.76 -12.26 2.08
C LEU A 3 -7.11 -13.52 1.31
N ASN A 4 -8.38 -13.71 1.03
CA ASN A 4 -8.88 -14.94 0.42
C ASN A 4 -8.89 -14.84 -1.11
N LEU A 5 -7.70 -14.74 -1.68
CA LEU A 5 -7.51 -14.69 -3.13
C LEU A 5 -6.92 -16.02 -3.58
N SER A 6 -7.81 -16.94 -3.97
CA SER A 6 -7.43 -18.27 -4.38
C SER A 6 -7.09 -18.29 -5.88
N PRO A 7 -5.98 -18.94 -6.26
CA PRO A 7 -5.67 -19.12 -7.68
C PRO A 7 -6.73 -19.88 -8.45
N GLU A 8 -7.52 -20.72 -7.78
CA GLU A 8 -8.59 -21.48 -8.42
C GLU A 8 -9.78 -20.61 -8.81
N GLN A 9 -9.94 -19.46 -8.18
CA GLN A 9 -11.06 -18.55 -8.41
C GLN A 9 -10.80 -17.55 -9.52
N GLY A 10 -9.62 -17.59 -10.11
CA GLY A 10 -9.26 -16.65 -11.15
C GLY A 10 -8.05 -17.10 -11.94
N VAL A 11 -7.65 -16.27 -12.89
CA VAL A 11 -6.51 -16.57 -13.75
C VAL A 11 -5.23 -16.28 -12.97
N LYS A 12 -4.35 -17.26 -12.86
CA LYS A 12 -3.06 -17.10 -12.19
C LYS A 12 -2.18 -16.09 -12.93
N LEU A 13 -1.35 -15.39 -12.19
CA LEU A 13 -0.30 -14.55 -12.76
C LEU A 13 0.77 -15.46 -13.37
N THR A 14 1.09 -15.22 -14.63
CA THR A 14 2.19 -15.88 -15.29
C THR A 14 3.52 -15.25 -14.85
N LYS A 15 4.64 -15.88 -15.20
CA LYS A 15 5.97 -15.29 -14.96
C LYS A 15 6.07 -13.91 -15.60
N LYS A 16 5.55 -13.77 -16.83
CA LYS A 16 5.53 -12.50 -17.55
C LYS A 16 4.71 -11.46 -16.81
N ASP A 17 3.55 -11.85 -16.28
CA ASP A 17 2.71 -10.97 -15.48
C ASP A 17 3.44 -10.47 -14.24
N ARG A 18 4.12 -11.37 -13.51
CA ARG A 18 4.85 -11.00 -12.30
C ARG A 18 5.99 -10.02 -12.57
N VAL A 19 6.71 -10.24 -13.67
CA VAL A 19 7.79 -9.31 -14.08
C VAL A 19 7.19 -7.93 -14.40
N HIS A 20 6.07 -7.91 -15.12
CA HIS A 20 5.38 -6.66 -15.45
C HIS A 20 4.91 -5.93 -14.19
N VAL A 21 4.27 -6.65 -13.26
CA VAL A 21 3.78 -6.07 -12.01
C VAL A 21 4.93 -5.51 -11.19
N ALA A 22 6.01 -6.28 -11.02
CA ALA A 22 7.18 -5.85 -10.26
C ALA A 22 7.77 -4.56 -10.83
N LYS A 23 7.84 -4.43 -12.15
CA LYS A 23 8.31 -3.22 -12.81
C LYS A 23 7.33 -2.07 -12.60
N LYS A 24 6.03 -2.33 -12.76
CA LYS A 24 5.01 -1.30 -12.70
C LYS A 24 4.87 -0.70 -11.31
N ILE A 25 4.95 -1.51 -10.25
CA ILE A 25 4.82 -0.99 -8.89
C ILE A 25 6.01 -0.10 -8.50
N LYS A 26 7.20 -0.33 -9.06
CA LYS A 26 8.36 0.54 -8.84
C LYS A 26 8.24 1.86 -9.57
N GLN A 27 7.73 1.83 -10.79
CA GLN A 27 7.53 3.03 -11.62
C GLN A 27 6.39 3.90 -11.12
N GLY A 28 5.39 3.28 -10.50
CA GLY A 28 4.22 3.96 -10.00
C GLY A 28 2.96 3.39 -10.61
N TRP A 29 1.99 3.13 -9.75
CA TRP A 29 0.69 2.60 -10.16
C TRP A 29 -0.41 3.55 -9.70
N LYS A 30 -1.32 3.87 -10.61
CA LYS A 30 -2.49 4.67 -10.27
C LYS A 30 -3.38 3.86 -9.33
N ALA A 31 -3.73 4.45 -8.20
CA ALA A 31 -4.51 3.77 -7.17
C ALA A 31 -5.57 4.68 -6.61
N THR A 32 -6.71 4.10 -6.25
CA THR A 32 -7.69 4.77 -5.41
C THR A 32 -7.19 4.66 -3.98
N CYS A 33 -7.01 5.80 -3.31
CA CYS A 33 -6.50 5.84 -1.95
C CYS A 33 -7.54 6.39 -1.00
N LEU A 34 -7.54 5.86 0.21
CA LEU A 34 -8.32 6.38 1.33
C LEU A 34 -7.30 6.79 2.38
N ILE A 35 -7.10 8.09 2.51
CA ILE A 35 -6.02 8.65 3.31
C ILE A 35 -6.63 9.58 4.35
N PRO A 36 -6.31 9.40 5.65
CA PRO A 36 -6.69 10.36 6.68
C PRO A 36 -6.12 11.74 6.38
N ASP A 37 -6.71 12.75 7.01
CA ASP A 37 -6.24 14.12 6.86
C ASP A 37 -4.96 14.29 7.70
N TYR A 38 -3.82 14.12 7.06
CA TYR A 38 -2.50 14.25 7.69
C TYR A 38 -1.96 15.65 7.50
N GLY A 39 -1.21 16.10 8.51
CA GLY A 39 -0.45 17.33 8.43
C GLY A 39 0.90 17.15 9.13
N PHE A 40 1.61 18.24 9.32
CA PHE A 40 2.90 18.21 10.00
C PHE A 40 2.80 19.01 11.30
N ASP A 41 3.43 18.50 12.36
CA ASP A 41 3.58 19.26 13.58
C ASP A 41 4.75 20.24 13.44
N GLU A 42 5.04 20.98 14.50
CA GLU A 42 6.12 21.98 14.50
C GLU A 42 7.51 21.37 14.33
N ASN A 43 7.66 20.08 14.61
CA ASN A 43 8.91 19.35 14.43
C ASN A 43 9.02 18.71 13.04
N GLY A 44 8.01 18.88 12.18
CA GLY A 44 7.98 18.28 10.85
C GLY A 44 7.50 16.84 10.84
N ASP A 45 7.02 16.32 11.96
CA ASP A 45 6.48 14.97 12.03
C ASP A 45 5.02 14.94 11.58
N ILE A 46 4.65 13.82 10.95
CA ILE A 46 3.28 13.64 10.45
C ILE A 46 2.33 13.39 11.60
N GLN A 47 1.20 14.08 11.59
CA GLN A 47 0.14 13.88 12.57
C GLN A 47 -1.23 13.85 11.89
N VAL A 48 -2.20 13.21 12.53
CA VAL A 48 -3.58 13.19 12.05
C VAL A 48 -4.25 14.50 12.45
N MET A 49 -4.67 15.27 11.44
CA MET A 49 -5.32 16.56 11.65
C MET A 49 -6.81 16.40 11.92
N SER A 50 -7.41 15.37 11.39
CA SER A 50 -8.82 15.03 11.64
C SER A 50 -9.06 13.56 11.30
N ASP A 51 -10.19 13.02 11.79
CA ASP A 51 -10.59 11.65 11.52
C ASP A 51 -11.21 11.48 10.13
N ARG A 52 -11.30 12.53 9.36
CA ARG A 52 -11.87 12.48 8.02
C ARG A 52 -10.94 11.77 7.06
N ASN A 53 -11.42 10.71 6.44
CA ASN A 53 -10.74 10.01 5.38
C ASN A 53 -11.16 10.60 4.03
N ARG A 54 -10.19 10.83 3.17
CA ARG A 54 -10.45 11.33 1.82
C ARG A 54 -10.18 10.24 0.81
N ARG A 55 -11.18 9.99 -0.05
CA ARG A 55 -10.98 9.12 -1.20
C ARG A 55 -10.41 9.95 -2.33
N THR A 56 -9.27 9.54 -2.84
CA THR A 56 -8.54 10.27 -3.88
C THR A 56 -7.78 9.29 -4.76
N VAL A 57 -7.42 9.71 -5.97
CA VAL A 57 -6.59 8.91 -6.86
C VAL A 57 -5.18 9.45 -6.81
N LYS A 58 -4.23 8.59 -6.50
CA LYS A 58 -2.81 8.95 -6.37
C LYS A 58 -1.95 7.90 -7.07
N ILE A 59 -0.69 8.22 -7.27
CA ILE A 59 0.31 7.27 -7.75
C ILE A 59 0.98 6.64 -6.55
N VAL A 60 0.90 5.31 -6.47
CA VAL A 60 1.56 4.52 -5.44
C VAL A 60 2.78 3.85 -6.05
N LYS A 61 3.93 4.02 -5.41
CA LYS A 61 5.20 3.36 -5.80
C LYS A 61 5.64 2.48 -4.66
N ILE A 62 6.08 1.27 -5.01
CA ILE A 62 6.68 0.36 -4.03
C ILE A 62 8.14 0.22 -4.40
N LYS A 63 8.99 0.88 -3.61
CA LYS A 63 10.43 0.94 -3.83
C LYS A 63 11.14 -0.04 -2.90
N ASP A 64 12.46 -0.06 -2.98
CA ASP A 64 13.26 -0.99 -2.18
C ASP A 64 13.17 -0.70 -0.68
N ASP A 65 12.94 0.55 -0.28
CA ASP A 65 12.91 0.96 1.12
C ASP A 65 11.51 1.20 1.69
N GLY A 66 10.46 1.15 0.88
CA GLY A 66 9.12 1.36 1.40
C GLY A 66 8.08 1.70 0.33
N ILE A 67 6.97 2.21 0.81
CA ILE A 67 5.83 2.60 -0.02
C ILE A 67 5.80 4.11 -0.11
N TYR A 68 5.63 4.63 -1.32
CA TYR A 68 5.55 6.06 -1.59
C TYR A 68 4.22 6.38 -2.25
N ILE A 69 3.51 7.36 -1.72
CA ILE A 69 2.25 7.84 -2.30
C ILE A 69 2.47 9.30 -2.70
N GLU A 70 2.46 9.57 -4.00
CA GLU A 70 2.77 10.90 -4.52
C GLU A 70 1.70 11.91 -4.10
N LYS A 71 2.15 13.06 -3.59
CA LYS A 71 1.32 14.20 -3.21
C LYS A 71 0.18 13.83 -2.25
N ALA A 72 0.37 12.80 -1.44
CA ALA A 72 -0.62 12.38 -0.46
C ALA A 72 -0.78 13.41 0.67
N LEU A 73 0.27 14.18 0.92
CA LEU A 73 0.29 15.21 1.96
C LEU A 73 0.29 16.60 1.29
N LYS A 74 -0.79 16.93 0.60
CA LYS A 74 -0.90 18.15 -0.20
C LYS A 74 0.16 18.13 -1.31
N SER A 75 1.20 18.96 -1.22
CA SER A 75 2.26 19.00 -2.22
C SER A 75 3.41 18.04 -1.95
N LYS A 76 3.35 17.28 -0.83
CA LYS A 76 4.44 16.39 -0.43
C LYS A 76 4.04 14.93 -0.57
N ASN A 77 5.03 14.07 -0.85
CA ASN A 77 4.83 12.64 -0.92
C ASN A 77 4.75 12.04 0.47
N LEU A 78 3.89 11.06 0.65
CA LEU A 78 3.88 10.23 1.85
C LEU A 78 4.85 9.08 1.63
N ARG A 79 5.80 8.93 2.55
CA ARG A 79 6.82 7.89 2.51
C ARG A 79 6.63 6.99 3.72
N ILE A 80 6.45 5.70 3.47
CA ILE A 80 6.26 4.72 4.52
C ILE A 80 7.36 3.68 4.40
N LEU A 81 8.39 3.80 5.24
CA LEU A 81 9.48 2.83 5.27
C LEU A 81 9.00 1.49 5.84
N TRP A 82 9.62 0.39 5.42
CA TRP A 82 9.21 -0.94 5.85
C TRP A 82 9.16 -1.09 7.37
N GLY A 83 10.10 -0.49 8.08
CA GLY A 83 10.15 -0.54 9.54
C GLY A 83 9.03 0.21 10.24
N LYS A 84 8.28 1.04 9.53
CA LYS A 84 7.13 1.76 10.06
C LYS A 84 5.83 0.98 9.99
N ILE A 85 5.80 -0.08 9.21
CA ILE A 85 4.58 -0.84 8.94
C ILE A 85 4.40 -1.94 9.98
N SER A 86 3.31 -1.87 10.73
CA SER A 86 2.95 -2.88 11.71
C SER A 86 2.15 -4.03 11.10
N LEU A 87 1.30 -3.72 10.12
CA LEU A 87 0.43 -4.72 9.51
C LEU A 87 0.01 -4.29 8.12
N VAL A 88 -0.05 -5.23 7.20
CA VAL A 88 -0.74 -5.07 5.92
C VAL A 88 -1.89 -6.06 5.90
N SER A 89 -3.07 -5.61 5.51
CA SER A 89 -4.27 -6.46 5.52
C SER A 89 -5.24 -6.07 4.41
N PRO A 90 -6.05 -7.01 3.94
CA PRO A 90 -7.13 -6.66 3.04
C PRO A 90 -8.20 -5.85 3.77
N THR A 91 -8.88 -5.00 3.04
CA THR A 91 -9.97 -4.21 3.60
C THR A 91 -11.11 -4.09 2.60
N LYS A 92 -12.33 -3.95 3.12
CA LYS A 92 -13.52 -3.74 2.31
C LYS A 92 -13.92 -2.26 2.24
N GLU A 93 -13.14 -1.39 2.85
CA GLU A 93 -13.39 0.06 2.80
C GLU A 93 -13.39 0.59 1.38
N ILE A 94 -12.55 0.01 0.53
CA ILE A 94 -12.60 0.19 -0.92
C ILE A 94 -12.43 -1.18 -1.58
N LYS A 95 -13.01 -1.35 -2.75
CA LYS A 95 -12.95 -2.63 -3.46
C LYS A 95 -11.49 -3.02 -3.76
N ASP A 96 -11.16 -4.26 -3.46
CA ASP A 96 -9.81 -4.81 -3.64
C ASP A 96 -8.73 -3.99 -2.92
N GLY A 97 -9.08 -3.43 -1.77
CA GLY A 97 -8.21 -2.55 -1.02
C GLY A 97 -7.22 -3.28 -0.13
N LEU A 98 -6.08 -2.64 0.05
CA LEU A 98 -5.08 -3.05 1.04
C LEU A 98 -4.93 -1.93 2.06
N LYS A 99 -4.93 -2.29 3.33
CA LYS A 99 -4.72 -1.36 4.42
C LYS A 99 -3.32 -1.53 4.97
N ILE A 100 -2.60 -0.44 5.08
CA ILE A 100 -1.25 -0.39 5.62
C ILE A 100 -1.35 0.31 6.97
N ASP A 101 -1.18 -0.44 8.05
CA ASP A 101 -1.15 0.12 9.40
C ASP A 101 0.28 0.38 9.83
N MET A 102 0.49 1.48 10.52
CA MET A 102 1.80 1.87 11.04
C MET A 102 1.82 1.74 12.56
N TYR A 103 3.03 1.55 13.12
CA TYR A 103 3.19 1.36 14.57
C TYR A 103 2.70 2.54 15.40
N ASP A 104 2.70 3.74 14.83
CA ASP A 104 2.24 4.94 15.53
C ASP A 104 0.71 5.17 15.42
N GLY A 105 -0.01 4.20 14.89
CA GLY A 105 -1.47 4.27 14.75
C GLY A 105 -1.95 4.91 13.46
N LYS A 106 -1.06 5.42 12.63
CA LYS A 106 -1.45 5.96 11.32
C LYS A 106 -1.75 4.82 10.36
N TYR A 107 -2.49 5.12 9.30
CA TYR A 107 -2.78 4.14 8.26
C TYR A 107 -3.07 4.80 6.93
N VAL A 108 -2.97 4.02 5.88
CA VAL A 108 -3.46 4.37 4.54
C VAL A 108 -4.11 3.14 3.93
N VAL A 109 -5.06 3.37 3.04
CA VAL A 109 -5.71 2.31 2.26
C VAL A 109 -5.53 2.65 0.79
N PHE A 110 -5.20 1.65 -0.02
CA PHE A 110 -5.17 1.86 -1.47
C PHE A 110 -5.64 0.62 -2.21
N SER A 111 -6.17 0.85 -3.43
CA SER A 111 -6.57 -0.20 -4.37
C SER A 111 -6.02 0.16 -5.74
N ILE A 112 -5.38 -0.80 -6.38
CA ILE A 112 -4.77 -0.58 -7.70
C ILE A 112 -5.84 -0.28 -8.74
N TYR A 113 -5.62 0.77 -9.50
CA TYR A 113 -6.58 1.26 -10.48
C TYR A 113 -6.41 0.53 -11.81
N ASN A 114 -6.76 -0.77 -11.81
CA ASN A 114 -6.64 -1.63 -12.98
C ASN A 114 -7.56 -2.82 -12.80
N SER A 115 -8.27 -3.19 -13.84
CA SER A 115 -9.19 -4.32 -13.82
C SER A 115 -8.57 -5.64 -14.27
N TYR A 116 -7.41 -5.62 -14.91
CA TYR A 116 -6.78 -6.84 -15.41
C TYR A 116 -6.19 -7.65 -14.27
N LYS A 117 -6.73 -8.83 -14.02
CA LYS A 117 -6.29 -9.75 -12.95
C LYS A 117 -6.12 -9.02 -11.61
N ILE A 118 -7.07 -8.13 -11.28
CA ILE A 118 -6.93 -7.24 -10.12
C ILE A 118 -6.74 -8.01 -8.81
N GLN A 119 -7.46 -9.11 -8.62
CA GLN A 119 -7.35 -9.89 -7.38
C GLN A 119 -5.98 -10.54 -7.25
N GLN A 120 -5.47 -11.09 -8.33
CA GLN A 120 -4.16 -11.74 -8.34
C GLN A 120 -3.03 -10.73 -8.16
N ILE A 121 -3.17 -9.56 -8.78
CA ILE A 121 -2.21 -8.47 -8.62
C ILE A 121 -2.23 -7.94 -7.17
N THR A 122 -3.41 -7.77 -6.60
CA THR A 122 -3.57 -7.34 -5.21
C THR A 122 -2.91 -8.35 -4.26
N GLN A 123 -3.10 -9.65 -4.50
CA GLN A 123 -2.45 -10.70 -3.72
C GLN A 123 -0.93 -10.64 -3.84
N TYR A 124 -0.43 -10.42 -5.04
CA TYR A 124 1.01 -10.29 -5.29
C TYR A 124 1.59 -9.12 -4.49
N ILE A 125 0.92 -7.96 -4.56
CA ILE A 125 1.38 -6.76 -3.85
C ILE A 125 1.29 -6.96 -2.34
N PHE A 126 0.21 -7.57 -1.86
CA PHE A 126 0.07 -7.92 -0.44
C PHE A 126 1.26 -8.76 0.03
N ASN A 127 1.56 -9.84 -0.69
CA ASN A 127 2.67 -10.73 -0.35
C ASN A 127 4.00 -9.98 -0.38
N TYR A 128 4.22 -9.15 -1.37
CA TYR A 128 5.45 -8.37 -1.51
C TYR A 128 5.66 -7.44 -0.30
N ILE A 129 4.63 -6.68 0.05
CA ILE A 129 4.70 -5.75 1.17
C ILE A 129 4.89 -6.52 2.48
N ASN A 130 4.15 -7.60 2.66
CA ASN A 130 4.23 -8.39 3.88
C ASN A 130 5.62 -9.01 4.06
N ASP A 131 6.22 -9.52 2.98
CA ASP A 131 7.56 -10.09 3.02
C ASP A 131 8.60 -9.02 3.36
N LYS A 132 8.49 -7.84 2.75
CA LYS A 132 9.45 -6.76 3.01
C LYS A 132 9.38 -6.26 4.45
N ARG A 133 8.19 -6.04 5.00
CA ARG A 133 8.06 -5.59 6.38
C ARG A 133 8.53 -6.67 7.36
N THR A 134 8.24 -7.95 7.10
CA THR A 134 8.66 -9.06 7.93
C THR A 134 10.17 -9.22 7.94
N ASN A 135 10.80 -9.14 6.77
CA ASN A 135 12.25 -9.21 6.67
C ASN A 135 12.93 -8.05 7.37
N ASN A 136 12.37 -6.85 7.25
CA ASN A 136 12.89 -5.68 7.94
C ASN A 136 12.80 -5.85 9.46
N GLU A 137 11.66 -6.36 9.95
CA GLU A 137 11.45 -6.64 11.38
C GLU A 137 12.47 -7.66 11.88
N ALA A 138 12.72 -8.73 11.12
CA ALA A 138 13.68 -9.76 11.48
C ALA A 138 15.11 -9.22 11.58
N MET A 139 15.46 -8.22 10.78
CA MET A 139 16.80 -7.61 10.83
C MET A 139 17.04 -6.82 12.12
N TYR A 140 15.99 -6.35 12.76
CA TYR A 140 16.09 -5.51 13.96
C TYR A 140 15.61 -6.20 15.24
N SER A 141 15.19 -7.44 15.13
CA SER A 141 14.74 -8.21 16.30
C SER A 141 15.87 -8.89 17.06
#